data_32a7aa31641e589310ca8f8506292d0f
#
_entry.id   32a7aa31641e589310ca8f8506292d0f
#
_cell.length_a   1.000
_cell.length_b   1.000
_cell.length_c   1.000
_cell.angle_alpha   90.00
_cell.angle_beta   90.00
_cell.angle_gamma   90.00
#
_symmetry.space_group_name_H-M   'P 1'
#
loop_
_entity.id
_entity.type
_entity.pdbx_description
1 polymer ?
#
loop_
_entity_poly.entity_id
_entity_poly.type
_entity_poly.pdbx_seq_one_letter_code
_entity_poly.pdbx_strand_id
1 'polypeptide(L)'
;YGIVTFVDLGPHVSVSSKNNILLTQVQGRDYTRKEFISGGDMEITINGKITSKYPDVYPEAEISKFIKLVQYKGVIDCDNTVLRQFNISRLIIQGYSFPHTDCRNVQPYTLNCVAVEPSEAVELKIAEAEKVDEAIKHTNKWIKWVKFGAEVIDPTSLIKFAWL
;
A
#
# COMPACT_ATOMS: atom_id res chain seq x y z
N TYR A 1 -2.80 -14.27 -7.70
CA TYR A 1 -2.31 -12.89 -7.71
C TYR A 1 -0.82 -12.91 -8.00
N GLY A 2 -0.39 -12.37 -9.16
CA GLY A 2 1.03 -12.25 -9.47
C GLY A 2 1.67 -11.17 -8.62
N ILE A 3 2.89 -11.44 -8.12
CA ILE A 3 3.68 -10.43 -7.41
C ILE A 3 4.05 -9.34 -8.41
N VAL A 4 3.55 -8.11 -8.18
CA VAL A 4 3.94 -6.94 -8.97
C VAL A 4 5.15 -6.32 -8.28
N THR A 5 6.30 -6.35 -8.96
CA THR A 5 7.51 -5.71 -8.47
C THR A 5 7.75 -4.45 -9.28
N PHE A 6 7.88 -3.32 -8.61
CA PHE A 6 8.28 -2.05 -9.18
C PHE A 6 9.65 -1.64 -8.61
N VAL A 7 10.59 -1.31 -9.48
CA VAL A 7 11.95 -0.91 -9.11
C VAL A 7 12.23 0.47 -9.68
N ASP A 8 12.59 1.40 -8.81
CA ASP A 8 13.13 2.70 -9.19
C ASP A 8 14.59 2.79 -8.72
N LEU A 9 15.47 3.23 -9.61
CA LEU A 9 16.93 3.24 -9.37
C LEU A 9 17.41 4.43 -8.56
N GLY A 10 16.62 5.47 -8.41
CA GLY A 10 17.06 6.69 -7.72
C GLY A 10 15.93 7.50 -7.10
N PRO A 11 15.02 6.89 -6.33
CA PRO A 11 13.96 7.63 -5.69
C PRO A 11 14.54 8.50 -4.56
N HIS A 12 14.02 9.71 -4.44
CA HIS A 12 14.28 10.55 -3.28
C HIS A 12 13.28 10.18 -2.17
N VAL A 13 13.78 9.59 -1.10
CA VAL A 13 12.98 9.15 0.05
C VAL A 13 13.15 10.11 1.20
N SER A 14 12.05 10.65 1.71
CA SER A 14 11.98 11.50 2.89
C SER A 14 11.15 10.81 3.95
N VAL A 15 11.67 10.73 5.17
CA VAL A 15 10.97 10.15 6.32
C VAL A 15 10.73 11.27 7.33
N SER A 16 9.50 11.45 7.77
CA SER A 16 9.11 12.39 8.81
C SER A 16 8.26 11.71 9.87
N SER A 17 8.47 12.11 11.12
CA SER A 17 7.67 11.65 12.25
C SER A 17 7.43 12.81 13.20
N LYS A 18 6.26 12.85 13.82
CA LYS A 18 5.87 13.89 14.77
C LYS A 18 5.45 13.24 16.08
N ASN A 19 6.19 13.55 17.14
CA ASN A 19 5.85 13.06 18.47
C ASN A 19 4.59 13.76 19.03
N ASN A 20 3.73 13.00 19.67
CA ASN A 20 2.56 13.49 20.39
C ASN A 20 2.99 13.92 21.80
N ILE A 21 3.05 15.25 22.01
CA ILE A 21 3.46 15.85 23.27
C ILE A 21 2.30 16.70 23.80
N LEU A 22 1.87 16.42 25.03
CA LEU A 22 0.92 17.26 25.73
C LEU A 22 1.64 18.42 26.41
N LEU A 23 1.18 19.65 26.10
CA LEU A 23 1.69 20.88 26.67
C LEU A 23 0.64 21.44 27.65
N THR A 24 0.93 21.42 28.95
CA THR A 24 0.03 21.94 29.98
C THR A 24 0.57 23.25 30.53
N GLN A 25 -0.20 24.32 30.43
CA GLN A 25 0.14 25.58 31.11
C GLN A 25 -0.11 25.47 32.61
N VAL A 26 0.88 25.88 33.39
CA VAL A 26 0.80 25.90 34.86
C VAL A 26 0.82 27.36 35.31
N GLN A 27 -0.19 27.78 36.07
CA GLN A 27 -0.27 29.13 36.57
C GLN A 27 0.95 29.49 37.41
N GLY A 28 1.56 30.66 37.15
CA GLY A 28 2.76 31.13 37.85
C GLY A 28 4.08 30.56 37.32
N ARG A 29 4.08 29.91 36.14
CA ARG A 29 5.30 29.45 35.46
C ARG A 29 5.37 30.00 34.04
N ASP A 30 6.56 30.42 33.63
CA ASP A 30 6.80 30.92 32.25
C ASP A 30 6.85 29.80 31.21
N TYR A 31 7.11 28.56 31.64
CA TYR A 31 7.22 27.40 30.77
C TYR A 31 6.10 26.39 31.00
N THR A 32 5.55 25.84 29.93
CA THR A 32 4.57 24.75 29.98
C THR A 32 5.20 23.46 30.48
N ARG A 33 4.43 22.65 31.21
CA ARG A 33 4.79 21.27 31.50
C ARG A 33 4.62 20.45 30.21
N LYS A 34 5.63 19.65 29.87
CA LYS A 34 5.67 18.82 28.69
C LYS A 34 5.58 17.36 29.08
N GLU A 35 4.58 16.69 28.57
CA GLU A 35 4.38 15.25 28.79
C GLU A 35 4.41 14.54 27.44
N PHE A 36 5.31 13.56 27.30
CA PHE A 36 5.38 12.72 26.12
C PHE A 36 4.28 11.65 26.21
N ILE A 37 3.38 11.60 25.22
CA ILE A 37 2.27 10.65 25.18
C ILE A 37 2.67 9.42 24.38
N SER A 38 3.10 9.63 23.13
CA SER A 38 3.47 8.55 22.21
C SER A 38 4.34 9.09 21.07
N GLY A 39 5.04 8.20 20.37
CA GLY A 39 5.54 8.48 19.03
C GLY A 39 4.36 8.66 18.07
N GLY A 40 4.55 9.47 17.05
CA GLY A 40 3.59 9.57 15.94
C GLY A 40 3.93 8.57 14.85
N ASP A 41 3.03 8.44 13.90
CA ASP A 41 3.26 7.63 12.71
C ASP A 41 4.44 8.18 11.91
N MET A 42 5.17 7.28 11.26
CA MET A 42 6.22 7.67 10.33
C MET A 42 5.60 7.86 8.95
N GLU A 43 5.60 9.13 8.52
CA GLU A 43 5.17 9.51 7.18
C GLU A 43 6.37 9.46 6.22
N ILE A 44 6.17 8.83 5.07
CA ILE A 44 7.21 8.60 4.09
C ILE A 44 6.77 9.19 2.77
N THR A 45 7.56 10.12 2.25
CA THR A 45 7.36 10.70 0.92
C THR A 45 8.43 10.17 -0.02
N ILE A 46 8.01 9.53 -1.10
CA ILE A 46 8.88 8.96 -2.12
C ILE A 46 8.66 9.75 -3.42
N ASN A 47 9.68 10.45 -3.87
CA ASN A 47 9.69 11.15 -5.14
C ASN A 47 10.61 10.42 -6.11
N GLY A 48 10.05 9.94 -7.20
CA GLY A 48 10.80 9.18 -8.19
C GLY A 48 10.47 9.58 -9.63
N LYS A 49 11.16 8.95 -10.55
CA LYS A 49 10.99 9.16 -11.99
C LYS A 49 10.98 7.83 -12.72
N ILE A 50 9.92 7.56 -13.44
CA ILE A 50 9.84 6.40 -14.34
C ILE A 50 10.44 6.83 -15.68
N THR A 51 11.48 6.15 -16.12
CA THR A 51 12.18 6.48 -17.37
C THR A 51 12.10 5.33 -18.36
N SER A 52 11.97 5.68 -19.64
CA SER A 52 12.11 4.71 -20.73
C SER A 52 13.55 4.52 -21.14
N LYS A 53 13.87 3.33 -21.62
CA LYS A 53 15.18 3.03 -22.21
C LYS A 53 15.46 3.88 -23.47
N TYR A 54 14.42 4.29 -24.17
CA TYR A 54 14.52 5.06 -25.41
C TYR A 54 14.07 6.51 -25.20
N PRO A 55 14.76 7.51 -25.74
CA PRO A 55 14.51 8.93 -25.44
C PRO A 55 13.14 9.45 -25.91
N ASP A 56 12.55 8.87 -26.95
CA ASP A 56 11.30 9.34 -27.53
C ASP A 56 10.09 8.45 -27.22
N VAL A 57 10.28 7.41 -26.40
CA VAL A 57 9.26 6.43 -26.10
C VAL A 57 8.76 6.59 -24.67
N TYR A 58 7.46 6.75 -24.50
CA TYR A 58 6.82 6.80 -23.19
C TYR A 58 6.87 5.42 -22.50
N PRO A 59 7.21 5.34 -21.21
CA PRO A 59 7.40 4.07 -20.49
C PRO A 59 6.07 3.42 -20.05
N GLU A 60 5.18 3.10 -20.99
CA GLU A 60 3.82 2.59 -20.71
C GLU A 60 3.82 1.32 -19.86
N ALA A 61 4.76 0.39 -20.12
CA ALA A 61 4.83 -0.88 -19.41
C ALA A 61 5.17 -0.68 -17.91
N GLU A 62 6.12 0.21 -17.61
CA GLU A 62 6.53 0.51 -16.23
C GLU A 62 5.46 1.33 -15.51
N ILE A 63 4.82 2.26 -16.21
CA ILE A 63 3.69 3.04 -15.69
C ILE A 63 2.51 2.12 -15.36
N SER A 64 2.21 1.13 -16.20
CA SER A 64 1.15 0.16 -15.92
C SER A 64 1.43 -0.66 -14.64
N LYS A 65 2.69 -1.01 -14.38
CA LYS A 65 3.10 -1.66 -13.12
C LYS A 65 2.91 -0.72 -11.93
N PHE A 66 3.32 0.55 -12.08
CA PHE A 66 3.17 1.57 -11.05
C PHE A 66 1.69 1.82 -10.71
N ILE A 67 0.81 1.92 -11.71
CA ILE A 67 -0.62 2.10 -11.51
C ILE A 67 -1.21 0.92 -10.73
N LYS A 68 -0.84 -0.32 -11.07
CA LYS A 68 -1.27 -1.51 -10.32
C LYS A 68 -0.80 -1.48 -8.86
N LEU A 69 0.43 -1.03 -8.61
CA LEU A 69 0.97 -0.87 -7.26
C LEU A 69 0.15 0.13 -6.46
N VAL A 70 -0.14 1.31 -7.04
CA VAL A 70 -0.88 2.38 -6.37
C VAL A 70 -2.35 2.03 -6.15
N GLN A 71 -2.95 1.24 -7.03
CA GLN A 71 -4.33 0.76 -6.87
C GLN A 71 -4.46 -0.35 -5.81
N TYR A 72 -3.35 -0.94 -5.39
CA TYR A 72 -3.35 -1.94 -4.34
C TYR A 72 -3.61 -1.27 -2.98
N LYS A 73 -4.67 -1.72 -2.30
CA LYS A 73 -5.15 -1.15 -1.03
C LYS A 73 -4.64 -1.91 0.20
N GLY A 74 -3.50 -2.53 0.11
CA GLY A 74 -2.91 -3.33 1.19
C GLY A 74 -1.53 -2.85 1.59
N VAL A 75 -0.90 -3.63 2.45
CA VAL A 75 0.47 -3.41 2.90
C VAL A 75 1.45 -3.81 1.79
N ILE A 76 2.39 -2.94 1.49
CA ILE A 76 3.41 -3.13 0.48
C ILE A 76 4.76 -3.33 1.16
N ASP A 77 5.47 -4.37 0.78
CA ASP A 77 6.85 -4.56 1.21
C ASP A 77 7.76 -3.61 0.43
N CYS A 78 8.59 -2.86 1.14
CA CYS A 78 9.50 -1.88 0.57
C CYS A 78 10.94 -2.17 1.00
N ASP A 79 11.86 -2.14 0.05
CA ASP A 79 13.28 -2.29 0.30
C ASP A 79 14.06 -1.05 -0.15
N ASN A 80 14.51 -0.26 0.82
CA ASN A 80 15.32 0.93 0.60
C ASN A 80 16.32 1.10 1.74
N THR A 81 17.54 1.56 1.43
CA THR A 81 18.61 1.73 2.41
C THR A 81 18.26 2.71 3.53
N VAL A 82 17.57 3.82 3.19
CA VAL A 82 17.14 4.82 4.19
C VAL A 82 16.05 4.21 5.09
N LEU A 83 15.05 3.54 4.53
CA LEU A 83 13.96 2.93 5.30
C LEU A 83 14.45 1.82 6.22
N ARG A 84 15.45 1.04 5.79
CA ARG A 84 16.10 0.02 6.63
C ARG A 84 16.73 0.61 7.89
N GLN A 85 17.31 1.82 7.84
CA GLN A 85 17.88 2.48 9.01
C GLN A 85 16.82 2.84 10.06
N PHE A 86 15.58 3.07 9.64
CA PHE A 86 14.43 3.29 10.51
C PHE A 86 13.64 2.01 10.84
N ASN A 87 14.15 0.82 10.48
CA ASN A 87 13.47 -0.47 10.60
C ASN A 87 12.11 -0.54 9.91
N ILE A 88 11.93 0.25 8.85
CA ILE A 88 10.70 0.27 8.06
C ILE A 88 10.87 -0.68 6.88
N SER A 89 10.09 -1.74 6.85
CA SER A 89 10.06 -2.71 5.75
C SER A 89 8.70 -2.75 5.04
N ARG A 90 7.67 -2.15 5.63
CA ARG A 90 6.30 -2.22 5.16
C ARG A 90 5.64 -0.87 5.19
N LEU A 91 4.88 -0.58 4.13
CA LEU A 91 4.23 0.70 3.89
C LEU A 91 2.80 0.50 3.45
N ILE A 92 1.95 1.49 3.76
CA ILE A 92 0.62 1.67 3.17
C ILE A 92 0.64 2.97 2.38
N ILE A 93 0.19 2.93 1.14
CA ILE A 93 0.06 4.13 0.31
C ILE A 93 -1.18 4.90 0.77
N GLN A 94 -0.99 6.13 1.23
CA GLN A 94 -2.09 7.05 1.54
C GLN A 94 -2.52 7.88 0.33
N GLY A 95 -1.55 8.26 -0.50
CA GLY A 95 -1.83 9.09 -1.65
C GLY A 95 -0.69 9.06 -2.67
N TYR A 96 -0.99 9.54 -3.85
CA TYR A 96 0.00 9.66 -4.91
C TYR A 96 -0.27 10.89 -5.77
N SER A 97 0.77 11.37 -6.41
CA SER A 97 0.70 12.41 -7.43
C SER A 97 1.48 11.97 -8.66
N PHE A 98 0.89 12.20 -9.82
CA PHE A 98 1.43 11.79 -11.11
C PHE A 98 1.33 12.97 -12.08
N PRO A 99 2.19 13.99 -11.92
CA PRO A 99 2.12 15.20 -12.72
C PRO A 99 2.50 14.93 -14.18
N HIS A 100 1.81 15.59 -15.09
CA HIS A 100 2.17 15.57 -16.50
C HIS A 100 3.49 16.33 -16.72
N THR A 101 4.33 15.81 -17.60
CA THR A 101 5.59 16.46 -17.99
C THR A 101 5.68 16.56 -19.50
N ASP A 102 6.39 17.58 -19.98
CA ASP A 102 6.65 17.77 -21.42
C ASP A 102 7.68 16.77 -21.97
N CYS A 103 8.41 16.08 -21.09
CA CYS A 103 9.37 15.06 -21.48
C CYS A 103 8.67 13.73 -21.77
N ARG A 104 8.77 13.23 -23.00
CA ARG A 104 8.11 11.99 -23.43
C ARG A 104 8.65 10.73 -22.76
N ASN A 105 9.92 10.69 -22.40
CA ASN A 105 10.60 9.52 -21.85
C ASN A 105 10.68 9.49 -20.33
N VAL A 106 10.19 10.52 -19.65
CA VAL A 106 10.30 10.64 -18.19
C VAL A 106 8.96 11.00 -17.59
N GLN A 107 8.50 10.19 -16.65
CA GLN A 107 7.30 10.44 -15.89
C GLN A 107 7.64 10.54 -14.40
N PRO A 108 7.61 11.72 -13.79
CA PRO A 108 7.79 11.86 -12.34
C PRO A 108 6.56 11.35 -11.60
N TYR A 109 6.77 10.90 -10.39
CA TYR A 109 5.71 10.53 -9.46
C TYR A 109 6.09 10.90 -8.02
N THR A 110 5.07 11.08 -7.19
CA THR A 110 5.22 11.24 -5.75
C THR A 110 4.26 10.27 -5.06
N LEU A 111 4.78 9.51 -4.10
CA LEU A 111 4.00 8.65 -3.23
C LEU A 111 4.07 9.16 -1.80
N ASN A 112 2.91 9.27 -1.16
CA ASN A 112 2.80 9.54 0.27
C ASN A 112 2.36 8.24 0.95
N CYS A 113 3.19 7.75 1.84
CA CYS A 113 3.02 6.47 2.51
C CYS A 113 3.13 6.64 4.02
N VAL A 114 2.61 5.67 4.76
CA VAL A 114 2.80 5.54 6.19
C VAL A 114 3.45 4.19 6.49
N ALA A 115 4.38 4.20 7.43
CA ALA A 115 5.00 2.98 7.91
C ALA A 115 4.01 2.15 8.72
N VAL A 116 4.09 0.84 8.58
CA VAL A 116 3.28 -0.12 9.33
C VAL A 116 4.18 -0.89 10.28
N GLU A 117 3.81 -0.93 11.56
CA GLU A 117 4.51 -1.76 12.52
C GLU A 117 4.43 -3.25 12.13
N PRO A 118 5.48 -4.03 12.42
CA PRO A 118 5.47 -5.47 12.11
C PRO A 118 4.30 -6.23 12.75
N SER A 119 3.90 -5.86 13.97
CA SER A 119 2.76 -6.43 14.70
C SER A 119 1.44 -6.14 13.99
N GLU A 120 1.19 -4.89 13.65
CA GLU A 120 -0.01 -4.44 12.95
C GLU A 120 -0.13 -5.07 11.55
N ALA A 121 0.98 -5.24 10.84
CA ALA A 121 1.00 -5.90 9.54
C ALA A 121 0.58 -7.38 9.61
N VAL A 122 0.82 -8.06 10.72
CA VAL A 122 0.36 -9.43 10.96
C VAL A 122 -1.15 -9.44 11.18
N GLU A 123 -1.68 -8.52 11.99
CA GLU A 123 -3.13 -8.40 12.25
C GLU A 123 -3.91 -8.09 10.97
N LEU A 124 -3.41 -7.17 10.13
CA LEU A 124 -4.03 -6.85 8.84
C LEU A 124 -4.08 -8.06 7.90
N LYS A 125 -3.02 -8.86 7.84
CA LYS A 125 -3.00 -10.10 7.05
C LYS A 125 -3.98 -11.15 7.57
N ILE A 126 -4.12 -11.26 8.87
CA ILE A 126 -5.09 -12.17 9.49
C ILE A 126 -6.52 -11.72 9.14
N ALA A 127 -6.83 -10.44 9.28
CA ALA A 127 -8.14 -9.90 8.94
C ALA A 127 -8.50 -10.06 7.46
N GLU A 128 -7.52 -9.96 6.56
CA GLU A 128 -7.74 -10.25 5.13
C GLU A 128 -8.00 -11.74 4.88
N ALA A 129 -7.26 -12.62 5.55
CA ALA A 129 -7.46 -14.06 5.44
C ALA A 129 -8.84 -14.49 5.97
N GLU A 130 -9.29 -13.94 7.09
CA GLU A 130 -10.63 -14.20 7.64
C GLU A 130 -11.74 -13.75 6.69
N LYS A 131 -11.61 -12.60 6.05
CA LYS A 131 -12.58 -12.12 5.04
C LYS A 131 -12.65 -13.04 3.83
N VAL A 132 -11.52 -13.58 3.39
CA VAL A 132 -11.47 -14.55 2.30
C VAL A 132 -12.15 -15.85 2.71
N ASP A 133 -11.90 -16.34 3.93
CA ASP A 133 -12.54 -17.56 4.44
C ASP A 133 -14.07 -17.40 4.63
N GLU A 134 -14.54 -16.24 5.08
CA GLU A 134 -15.96 -15.94 5.14
C GLU A 134 -16.59 -15.90 3.74
N ALA A 135 -15.94 -15.28 2.76
CA ALA A 135 -16.41 -15.24 1.39
C ALA A 135 -16.48 -16.65 0.78
N ILE A 136 -15.50 -17.51 1.05
CA ILE A 136 -15.51 -18.92 0.64
C ILE A 136 -16.65 -19.70 1.31
N LYS A 137 -16.89 -19.50 2.61
CA LYS A 137 -18.00 -20.12 3.33
C LYS A 137 -19.36 -19.70 2.75
N HIS A 138 -19.53 -18.41 2.43
CA HIS A 138 -20.73 -17.91 1.76
C HIS A 138 -20.92 -18.54 0.37
N THR A 139 -19.88 -18.63 -0.42
CA THR A 139 -19.92 -19.24 -1.76
C THR A 139 -20.26 -20.73 -1.67
N ASN A 140 -19.68 -21.47 -0.71
CA ASN A 140 -19.98 -22.88 -0.49
C ASN A 140 -21.43 -23.10 0.01
N LYS A 141 -21.99 -22.16 0.78
CA LYS A 141 -23.40 -22.19 1.19
C LYS A 141 -24.31 -21.99 -0.01
N TRP A 142 -23.99 -21.07 -0.91
CA TRP A 142 -24.72 -20.85 -2.17
C TRP A 142 -24.67 -22.07 -3.08
N ILE A 143 -23.52 -22.71 -3.22
CA ILE A 143 -23.35 -23.94 -4.02
C ILE A 143 -24.21 -25.09 -3.45
N LYS A 144 -24.33 -25.19 -2.13
CA LYS A 144 -25.26 -26.16 -1.49
C LYS A 144 -26.71 -25.87 -1.85
N TRP A 145 -27.16 -24.61 -1.88
CA TRP A 145 -28.51 -24.23 -2.25
C TRP A 145 -28.81 -24.50 -3.74
N VAL A 146 -27.84 -24.21 -4.62
CA VAL A 146 -27.98 -24.48 -6.06
C VAL A 146 -28.03 -25.99 -6.34
N LYS A 147 -27.32 -26.82 -5.58
CA LYS A 147 -27.42 -28.30 -5.69
C LYS A 147 -28.77 -28.89 -5.24
N PHE A 148 -29.55 -28.17 -4.46
CA PHE A 148 -30.89 -28.60 -4.03
C PHE A 148 -31.98 -28.24 -5.01
N GLY A 149 -31.74 -27.42 -6.04
CA GLY A 149 -32.77 -26.88 -6.92
C GLY A 149 -32.56 -27.03 -8.43
N ALA A 150 -31.47 -27.60 -8.93
CA ALA A 150 -31.24 -27.74 -10.37
C ALA A 150 -30.35 -28.92 -10.70
N GLU A 151 -30.74 -29.69 -11.70
CA GLU A 151 -29.93 -30.68 -12.38
C GLU A 151 -28.54 -30.13 -12.77
N VAL A 152 -27.54 -30.84 -12.35
CA VAL A 152 -26.13 -30.87 -12.76
C VAL A 152 -25.68 -29.73 -13.69
N ILE A 153 -25.27 -28.62 -13.11
CA ILE A 153 -24.33 -27.72 -13.75
C ILE A 153 -22.95 -28.10 -13.22
N ASP A 154 -22.08 -28.53 -14.12
CA ASP A 154 -20.70 -28.95 -13.83
C ASP A 154 -19.95 -27.84 -13.04
N PRO A 155 -19.46 -28.08 -11.81
CA PRO A 155 -18.83 -27.06 -10.98
C PRO A 155 -17.54 -26.48 -11.62
N THR A 156 -16.96 -27.15 -12.59
CA THR A 156 -15.77 -26.65 -13.33
C THR A 156 -16.08 -25.51 -14.27
N SER A 157 -17.34 -25.35 -14.70
CA SER A 157 -17.77 -24.24 -15.55
C SER A 157 -17.94 -22.92 -14.79
N LEU A 158 -18.28 -22.97 -13.49
CA LEU A 158 -18.44 -21.80 -12.62
C LEU A 158 -17.11 -21.21 -12.19
N ILE A 159 -16.04 -22.00 -12.12
CA ILE A 159 -14.70 -21.53 -11.79
C ILE A 159 -14.09 -20.69 -12.92
N LYS A 160 -14.51 -20.91 -14.17
CA LYS A 160 -14.03 -20.12 -15.33
C LYS A 160 -14.58 -18.69 -15.36
N PHE A 161 -15.72 -18.41 -14.75
CA PHE A 161 -16.31 -17.06 -14.70
C PHE A 161 -15.82 -16.19 -13.53
N ALA A 162 -15.16 -16.75 -12.54
CA ALA A 162 -14.59 -16.01 -11.41
C ALA A 162 -13.19 -15.42 -11.71
N TRP A 163 -12.65 -15.60 -12.92
CA TRP A 163 -11.28 -15.23 -13.31
C TRP A 163 -11.21 -14.33 -14.56
N LEU A 164 -12.25 -13.58 -14.85
CA LEU A 164 -12.24 -12.52 -15.88
C LEU A 164 -12.27 -11.14 -15.26
#